data_092938fe232923a2e05914dd5a3f83b8
#
_entry.id   092938fe232923a2e05914dd5a3f83b8
#
_cell.length_a   1.000
_cell.length_b   1.000
_cell.length_c   1.000
_cell.angle_alpha   90.00
_cell.angle_beta   90.00
_cell.angle_gamma   90.00
#
_symmetry.space_group_name_H-M   'P 1'
#
loop_
_entity.id
_entity.type
_entity.pdbx_description
1 polymer ?
#
loop_
_entity_poly.entity_id
_entity_poly.type
_entity_poly.pdbx_seq_one_letter_code
_entity_poly.pdbx_strand_id
1 'polypeptide(L)'
;VSVLDQGEGMQEEDMEKVFIRFYQGKQEIGGSGVGLSYAKMLVELHKGKIGAMNNEAGGATFFFDLPLGLESGEVICQPKPYINELITPDVDHEINAPETLDFSTQNYTVLLVDDNHNLTDFLSKELKSLFKAIYIAHDGREAFEIAQKQVPDIIVSDVMMPVMNGYELCKAVKENIGISHIPVILLTARNDEQSRLYGYKIGADAYLGKPFEIDTLVKIIQNRLYNREQTKEHYQHIGN
;
A
#
# COMPACT_ATOMS: atom_id res chain seq x y z
N VAL A 1 21.47 13.89 17.70
CA VAL A 1 22.05 13.87 16.34
C VAL A 1 21.59 15.10 15.59
N SER A 2 22.49 15.72 14.81
CA SER A 2 22.16 16.85 13.96
C SER A 2 22.79 16.70 12.58
N VAL A 3 22.06 17.16 11.57
CA VAL A 3 22.51 17.22 10.16
C VAL A 3 22.41 18.69 9.72
N LEU A 4 23.52 19.25 9.29
CA LEU A 4 23.63 20.64 8.86
C LEU A 4 23.86 20.69 7.35
N ASP A 5 23.18 21.60 6.67
CA ASP A 5 23.46 21.93 5.27
C ASP A 5 23.93 23.39 5.13
N GLN A 6 24.39 23.75 3.93
CA GLN A 6 24.86 25.09 3.56
C GLN A 6 23.95 25.69 2.47
N GLY A 7 22.69 25.32 2.44
CA GLY A 7 21.70 25.82 1.50
C GLY A 7 21.21 27.24 1.84
N GLU A 8 20.08 27.62 1.27
CA GLU A 8 19.45 28.94 1.51
C GLU A 8 18.69 29.01 2.85
N GLY A 9 18.54 27.84 3.56
CA GLY A 9 17.72 27.73 4.75
C GLY A 9 16.23 27.63 4.42
N MET A 10 15.37 27.81 5.45
CA MET A 10 13.91 27.70 5.36
C MET A 10 13.24 28.97 5.83
N GLN A 11 12.04 29.27 5.35
CA GLN A 11 11.22 30.34 5.93
C GLN A 11 10.71 29.91 7.31
N GLU A 12 10.57 30.85 8.25
CA GLU A 12 10.11 30.53 9.63
C GLU A 12 8.78 29.78 9.64
N GLU A 13 7.88 30.13 8.71
CA GLU A 13 6.57 29.49 8.57
C GLU A 13 6.64 28.02 8.11
N ASP A 14 7.75 27.63 7.51
CA ASP A 14 7.94 26.28 6.94
C ASP A 14 8.61 25.33 7.93
N MET A 15 9.30 25.85 8.96
CA MET A 15 10.08 25.05 9.92
C MET A 15 9.26 23.97 10.65
N GLU A 16 8.02 24.27 10.99
CA GLU A 16 7.11 23.29 11.60
C GLU A 16 6.41 22.43 10.54
N LYS A 17 6.14 23.03 9.37
CA LYS A 17 5.38 22.37 8.30
C LYS A 17 6.18 21.33 7.53
N VAL A 18 7.52 21.40 7.52
CA VAL A 18 8.37 20.40 6.83
C VAL A 18 8.23 18.98 7.40
N PHE A 19 7.69 18.86 8.62
CA PHE A 19 7.36 17.57 9.23
C PHE A 19 5.91 17.13 8.97
N ILE A 20 5.11 17.92 8.27
CA ILE A 20 3.75 17.54 7.85
C ILE A 20 3.88 16.67 6.60
N ARG A 21 3.14 15.58 6.57
CA ARG A 21 3.14 14.64 5.45
C ARG A 21 2.71 15.32 4.15
N PHE A 22 3.48 15.09 3.07
CA PHE A 22 3.30 15.68 1.74
C PHE A 22 3.54 17.20 1.66
N TYR A 23 4.02 17.82 2.71
CA TYR A 23 4.40 19.22 2.65
C TYR A 23 5.66 19.39 1.79
N GLN A 24 5.60 20.33 0.86
CA GLN A 24 6.71 20.77 0.03
C GLN A 24 6.77 22.29 0.10
N GLY A 25 7.94 22.85 0.38
CA GLY A 25 8.15 24.30 0.34
C GLY A 25 7.91 24.87 -1.07
N LYS A 26 7.98 26.19 -1.19
CA LYS A 26 7.66 26.91 -2.43
C LYS A 26 8.56 26.60 -3.65
N GLN A 27 9.66 25.90 -3.45
CA GLN A 27 10.51 25.44 -4.56
C GLN A 27 10.18 23.97 -4.86
N GLU A 28 9.60 23.71 -6.02
CA GLU A 28 9.32 22.37 -6.57
C GLU A 28 10.63 21.65 -6.96
N ILE A 29 11.49 21.34 -6.00
CA ILE A 29 12.66 20.51 -6.22
C ILE A 29 12.33 19.11 -5.68
N GLY A 30 11.77 18.28 -6.54
CA GLY A 30 11.69 16.84 -6.59
C GLY A 30 11.86 16.05 -5.28
N GLY A 31 10.85 16.09 -4.39
CA GLY A 31 10.78 15.20 -3.24
C GLY A 31 9.33 14.78 -2.97
N SER A 32 9.11 13.63 -2.33
CA SER A 32 7.76 13.13 -2.02
C SER A 32 7.07 13.84 -0.85
N GLY A 33 7.78 14.68 -0.07
CA GLY A 33 7.29 15.29 1.16
C GLY A 33 7.00 14.30 2.31
N VAL A 34 7.47 13.04 2.20
CA VAL A 34 7.18 11.96 3.17
C VAL A 34 8.35 11.72 4.12
N GLY A 35 9.60 11.96 3.70
CA GLY A 35 10.80 11.59 4.47
C GLY A 35 10.86 12.17 5.87
N LEU A 36 10.67 13.49 6.01
CA LEU A 36 10.74 14.17 7.32
C LEU A 36 9.56 13.84 8.23
N SER A 37 8.36 13.65 7.68
CA SER A 37 7.19 13.20 8.44
C SER A 37 7.38 11.79 8.98
N TYR A 38 8.02 10.91 8.20
CA TYR A 38 8.36 9.56 8.64
C TYR A 38 9.46 9.56 9.71
N ALA A 39 10.51 10.39 9.54
CA ALA A 39 11.54 10.58 10.55
C ALA A 39 10.94 11.08 11.88
N LYS A 40 10.00 12.03 11.84
CA LYS A 40 9.29 12.52 13.01
C LYS A 40 8.55 11.39 13.73
N MET A 41 7.79 10.59 12.99
CA MET A 41 7.06 9.45 13.56
C MET A 41 8.01 8.46 14.24
N LEU A 42 9.14 8.12 13.62
CA LEU A 42 10.12 7.20 14.20
C LEU A 42 10.73 7.76 15.49
N VAL A 43 11.11 9.03 15.50
CA VAL A 43 11.68 9.68 16.68
C VAL A 43 10.67 9.74 17.83
N GLU A 44 9.41 10.09 17.53
CA GLU A 44 8.31 10.13 18.51
C GLU A 44 7.99 8.73 19.08
N LEU A 45 8.01 7.69 18.25
CA LEU A 45 7.89 6.28 18.68
C LEU A 45 8.95 5.90 19.71
N HIS A 46 10.17 6.43 19.56
CA HIS A 46 11.27 6.26 20.52
C HIS A 46 11.22 7.27 21.67
N LYS A 47 10.11 7.98 21.86
CA LYS A 47 9.91 9.03 22.89
C LYS A 47 10.95 10.16 22.79
N GLY A 48 11.49 10.39 21.59
CA GLY A 48 12.43 11.43 21.26
C GLY A 48 11.74 12.72 20.79
N LYS A 49 12.55 13.69 20.40
CA LYS A 49 12.13 14.96 19.80
C LYS A 49 12.89 15.22 18.52
N ILE A 50 12.23 15.77 17.51
CA ILE A 50 12.83 16.18 16.24
C ILE A 50 12.48 17.65 15.97
N GLY A 51 13.37 18.37 15.32
CA GLY A 51 13.17 19.77 14.96
C GLY A 51 14.06 20.20 13.82
N ALA A 52 13.82 21.42 13.34
CA ALA A 52 14.60 22.08 12.31
C ALA A 52 14.83 23.55 12.70
N MET A 53 15.99 24.12 12.33
CA MET A 53 16.32 25.53 12.51
C MET A 53 17.20 26.03 11.37
N ASN A 54 17.21 27.33 11.14
CA ASN A 54 18.18 27.93 10.22
C ASN A 54 19.53 28.16 10.94
N ASN A 55 20.61 28.04 10.16
CA ASN A 55 21.96 28.33 10.63
C ASN A 55 22.30 29.81 10.50
N GLU A 56 23.08 30.37 11.41
CA GLU A 56 23.52 31.79 11.37
C GLU A 56 24.33 32.10 10.10
N ALA A 57 25.05 31.13 9.56
CA ALA A 57 25.88 31.26 8.35
C ALA A 57 25.13 30.93 7.04
N GLY A 58 23.82 30.70 7.08
CA GLY A 58 23.00 30.19 5.99
C GLY A 58 22.86 28.67 6.03
N GLY A 59 21.79 28.14 5.39
CA GLY A 59 21.43 26.73 5.44
C GLY A 59 20.52 26.36 6.61
N ALA A 60 20.17 25.10 6.71
CA ALA A 60 19.31 24.54 7.75
C ALA A 60 20.01 23.44 8.55
N THR A 61 19.58 23.30 9.79
CA THR A 61 19.96 22.17 10.66
C THR A 61 18.71 21.40 11.05
N PHE A 62 18.70 20.12 10.72
CA PHE A 62 17.73 19.16 11.22
C PHE A 62 18.35 18.39 12.38
N PHE A 63 17.62 18.28 13.48
CA PHE A 63 18.12 17.57 14.67
C PHE A 63 17.06 16.68 15.26
N PHE A 64 17.51 15.60 15.92
CA PHE A 64 16.66 14.79 16.77
C PHE A 64 17.40 14.29 18.00
N ASP A 65 16.65 14.14 19.07
CA ASP A 65 17.12 13.62 20.35
C ASP A 65 16.36 12.34 20.69
N LEU A 66 17.08 11.34 21.17
CA LEU A 66 16.50 10.12 21.71
C LEU A 66 16.89 10.00 23.20
N PRO A 67 15.99 9.53 24.08
CA PRO A 67 16.33 9.32 25.48
C PRO A 67 17.43 8.27 25.62
N LEU A 68 18.49 8.59 26.34
CA LEU A 68 19.54 7.65 26.72
C LEU A 68 19.06 6.91 27.98
N GLY A 69 18.80 5.62 27.88
CA GLY A 69 18.41 4.78 29.01
C GLY A 69 16.93 4.40 28.96
N LEU A 70 16.60 3.50 28.06
CA LEU A 70 15.62 2.48 28.37
C LEU A 70 16.31 1.56 29.40
N GLU A 71 15.82 1.55 30.62
CA GLU A 71 16.17 0.48 31.56
C GLU A 71 16.03 -0.83 30.79
N SER A 72 17.04 -1.69 30.91
CA SER A 72 17.12 -2.98 30.24
C SER A 72 16.01 -3.91 30.73
N GLY A 73 14.81 -3.63 30.28
CA GLY A 73 13.68 -4.53 30.31
C GLY A 73 13.65 -5.24 28.98
N GLU A 74 14.11 -6.49 29.01
CA GLU A 74 14.02 -7.53 27.99
C GLU A 74 13.81 -7.02 26.57
N VAL A 75 14.92 -6.94 25.83
CA VAL A 75 14.92 -6.89 24.36
C VAL A 75 14.32 -8.21 23.90
N ILE A 76 13.00 -8.31 23.88
CA ILE A 76 12.32 -9.31 23.08
C ILE A 76 12.42 -8.84 21.62
N CYS A 77 13.62 -9.02 21.05
CA CYS A 77 13.79 -9.07 19.61
C CYS A 77 13.19 -10.38 19.11
N GLN A 78 11.87 -10.50 19.22
CA GLN A 78 11.15 -11.25 18.21
C GLN A 78 10.97 -10.28 17.05
N PRO A 79 11.44 -10.60 15.84
CA PRO A 79 11.06 -9.86 14.66
C PRO A 79 9.57 -10.14 14.41
N LYS A 80 8.70 -9.43 15.11
CA LYS A 80 7.35 -9.26 14.60
C LYS A 80 7.53 -8.56 13.25
N PRO A 81 6.87 -9.01 12.20
CA PRO A 81 6.89 -8.31 10.92
C PRO A 81 6.15 -6.98 11.06
N TYR A 82 6.81 -5.99 11.65
CA TYR A 82 6.29 -4.64 11.92
C TYR A 82 6.08 -3.79 10.66
N ILE A 83 6.24 -4.40 9.47
CA ILE A 83 6.27 -3.64 8.22
C ILE A 83 4.88 -3.57 7.54
N ASN A 84 3.91 -4.38 7.95
CA ASN A 84 2.60 -4.38 7.30
C ASN A 84 1.56 -3.45 7.95
N GLU A 85 1.80 -2.91 9.16
CA GLU A 85 0.81 -2.05 9.84
C GLU A 85 1.05 -0.54 9.66
N LEU A 86 2.22 -0.12 9.15
CA LEU A 86 2.62 1.29 9.14
C LEU A 86 2.46 2.02 7.80
N ILE A 87 1.92 1.39 6.77
CA ILE A 87 1.69 2.04 5.48
C ILE A 87 0.27 1.76 4.99
N THR A 88 -0.72 2.00 5.85
CA THR A 88 -2.02 2.39 5.36
C THR A 88 -2.05 3.92 5.38
N PRO A 89 -2.34 4.62 4.26
CA PRO A 89 -2.81 5.99 4.39
C PRO A 89 -4.07 5.93 5.25
N ASP A 90 -4.23 6.92 6.13
CA ASP A 90 -5.46 7.14 6.87
C ASP A 90 -6.67 7.11 5.94
N VAL A 91 -7.16 5.95 5.65
CA VAL A 91 -8.55 5.69 5.52
C VAL A 91 -8.90 5.17 6.91
N ASP A 92 -9.44 6.05 7.75
CA ASP A 92 -10.09 5.71 9.01
C ASP A 92 -11.20 4.69 8.75
N HIS A 93 -10.80 3.48 8.50
CA HIS A 93 -11.55 2.30 8.80
C HIS A 93 -10.57 1.40 9.53
N GLU A 94 -10.64 1.46 10.87
CA GLU A 94 -10.18 0.40 11.74
C GLU A 94 -10.41 -0.92 11.00
N ILE A 95 -9.31 -1.58 10.60
CA ILE A 95 -9.38 -3.00 10.29
C ILE A 95 -9.59 -3.68 11.64
N ASN A 96 -10.79 -3.53 12.19
CA ASN A 96 -11.40 -4.52 13.07
C ASN A 96 -11.76 -5.72 12.17
N ALA A 97 -10.75 -6.26 11.46
CA ALA A 97 -10.88 -7.60 10.92
C ALA A 97 -10.92 -8.51 12.16
N PRO A 98 -12.03 -9.18 12.45
CA PRO A 98 -12.04 -10.22 13.47
C PRO A 98 -10.89 -11.16 13.12
N GLU A 99 -10.15 -11.62 14.13
CA GLU A 99 -8.92 -12.43 14.00
C GLU A 99 -9.13 -13.71 13.17
N THR A 100 -10.37 -14.05 12.84
CA THR A 100 -10.77 -15.05 11.85
C THR A 100 -12.03 -14.57 11.13
N LEU A 101 -11.89 -14.00 9.93
CA LEU A 101 -13.03 -13.88 9.02
C LEU A 101 -13.39 -15.30 8.58
N ASP A 102 -14.50 -15.81 9.10
CA ASP A 102 -15.14 -17.04 8.60
C ASP A 102 -15.88 -16.72 7.28
N PHE A 103 -15.12 -16.14 6.33
CA PHE A 103 -15.60 -15.74 5.01
C PHE A 103 -15.12 -16.71 3.95
N SER A 104 -16.05 -17.52 3.46
CA SER A 104 -15.75 -18.51 2.42
C SER A 104 -15.59 -17.85 1.06
N THR A 105 -14.44 -18.06 0.42
CA THR A 105 -14.16 -17.60 -0.95
C THR A 105 -14.54 -18.62 -2.03
N GLN A 106 -15.09 -19.77 -1.68
CA GLN A 106 -15.41 -20.86 -2.61
C GLN A 106 -16.44 -20.50 -3.70
N ASN A 107 -17.21 -19.44 -3.52
CA ASN A 107 -18.16 -18.95 -4.53
C ASN A 107 -17.58 -17.87 -5.45
N TYR A 108 -16.36 -17.40 -5.17
CA TYR A 108 -15.73 -16.29 -5.87
C TYR A 108 -14.70 -16.76 -6.90
N THR A 109 -14.49 -15.92 -7.88
CA THR A 109 -13.54 -16.11 -8.97
C THR A 109 -12.39 -15.11 -8.85
N VAL A 110 -11.16 -15.54 -9.13
CA VAL A 110 -9.97 -14.68 -9.09
C VAL A 110 -9.27 -14.68 -10.44
N LEU A 111 -8.79 -13.51 -10.88
CA LEU A 111 -7.90 -13.37 -12.01
C LEU A 111 -6.49 -13.08 -11.50
N LEU A 112 -5.57 -13.99 -11.75
CA LEU A 112 -4.13 -13.85 -11.44
C LEU A 112 -3.40 -13.34 -12.67
N VAL A 113 -2.59 -12.30 -12.51
CA VAL A 113 -1.87 -11.66 -13.61
C VAL A 113 -0.40 -11.48 -13.24
N ASP A 114 0.49 -12.20 -13.90
CA ASP A 114 1.93 -12.10 -13.70
C ASP A 114 2.63 -12.70 -14.94
N ASP A 115 3.67 -12.06 -15.46
CA ASP A 115 4.44 -12.56 -16.60
C ASP A 115 5.32 -13.78 -16.24
N ASN A 116 5.51 -14.02 -14.95
CA ASN A 116 6.18 -15.20 -14.44
C ASN A 116 5.21 -16.39 -14.35
N HIS A 117 5.22 -17.24 -15.39
CA HIS A 117 4.40 -18.47 -15.46
C HIS A 117 4.56 -19.39 -14.25
N ASN A 118 5.77 -19.50 -13.69
CA ASN A 118 5.99 -20.36 -12.52
C ASN A 118 5.25 -19.83 -11.28
N LEU A 119 5.18 -18.51 -11.12
CA LEU A 119 4.46 -17.88 -10.02
C LEU A 119 2.94 -18.03 -10.19
N THR A 120 2.41 -17.79 -11.38
CA THR A 120 0.97 -17.97 -11.65
C THR A 120 0.54 -19.43 -11.49
N ASP A 121 1.35 -20.39 -11.94
CA ASP A 121 1.10 -21.83 -11.74
C ASP A 121 1.12 -22.21 -10.26
N PHE A 122 2.10 -21.71 -9.50
CA PHE A 122 2.20 -21.94 -8.07
C PHE A 122 0.98 -21.36 -7.34
N LEU A 123 0.68 -20.06 -7.54
CA LEU A 123 -0.48 -19.41 -6.92
C LEU A 123 -1.80 -20.10 -7.30
N SER A 124 -1.95 -20.50 -8.56
CA SER A 124 -3.14 -21.21 -9.02
C SER A 124 -3.33 -22.54 -8.28
N LYS A 125 -2.27 -23.30 -8.02
CA LYS A 125 -2.34 -24.55 -7.26
C LYS A 125 -2.73 -24.34 -5.81
N GLU A 126 -2.08 -23.39 -5.14
CA GLU A 126 -2.34 -23.06 -3.73
C GLU A 126 -3.77 -22.52 -3.51
N LEU A 127 -4.26 -21.70 -4.43
CA LEU A 127 -5.58 -21.06 -4.31
C LEU A 127 -6.73 -21.91 -4.86
N LYS A 128 -6.46 -23.01 -5.58
CA LYS A 128 -7.48 -23.81 -6.28
C LYS A 128 -8.60 -24.33 -5.39
N SER A 129 -8.28 -24.72 -4.16
CA SER A 129 -9.27 -25.23 -3.19
C SER A 129 -10.10 -24.13 -2.53
N LEU A 130 -9.66 -22.87 -2.63
CA LEU A 130 -10.25 -21.73 -1.97
C LEU A 130 -11.24 -20.94 -2.85
N PHE A 131 -11.14 -21.09 -4.18
CA PHE A 131 -11.94 -20.30 -5.13
C PHE A 131 -12.74 -21.18 -6.08
N LYS A 132 -13.87 -20.63 -6.56
CA LYS A 132 -14.74 -21.28 -7.57
C LYS A 132 -14.00 -21.50 -8.89
N ALA A 133 -13.28 -20.49 -9.35
CA ALA A 133 -12.47 -20.54 -10.55
C ALA A 133 -11.30 -19.55 -10.46
N ILE A 134 -10.20 -19.91 -11.12
CA ILE A 134 -9.01 -19.09 -11.25
C ILE A 134 -8.77 -18.87 -12.74
N TYR A 135 -8.72 -17.60 -13.14
CA TYR A 135 -8.29 -17.17 -14.45
C TYR A 135 -6.82 -16.74 -14.36
N ILE A 136 -6.06 -16.93 -15.43
CA ILE A 136 -4.65 -16.57 -15.50
C ILE A 136 -4.45 -15.71 -16.75
N ALA A 137 -3.65 -14.65 -16.59
CA ALA A 137 -3.14 -13.81 -17.67
C ALA A 137 -1.66 -13.53 -17.45
N HIS A 138 -0.91 -13.28 -18.52
CA HIS A 138 0.52 -13.07 -18.48
C HIS A 138 0.95 -11.65 -18.81
N ASP A 139 0.01 -10.80 -19.12
CA ASP A 139 0.18 -9.35 -19.24
C ASP A 139 -1.15 -8.61 -18.96
N GLY A 140 -1.07 -7.30 -18.78
CA GLY A 140 -2.25 -6.51 -18.44
C GLY A 140 -3.28 -6.42 -19.57
N ARG A 141 -2.89 -6.57 -20.84
CA ARG A 141 -3.80 -6.54 -21.98
C ARG A 141 -4.68 -7.79 -22.01
N GLU A 142 -4.06 -8.96 -21.90
CA GLU A 142 -4.75 -10.24 -21.78
C GLU A 142 -5.67 -10.23 -20.55
N ALA A 143 -5.17 -9.71 -19.41
CA ALA A 143 -5.94 -9.60 -18.18
C ALA A 143 -7.18 -8.72 -18.36
N PHE A 144 -7.07 -7.59 -19.04
CA PHE A 144 -8.19 -6.69 -19.29
C PHE A 144 -9.27 -7.36 -20.17
N GLU A 145 -8.87 -8.10 -21.21
CA GLU A 145 -9.79 -8.85 -22.05
C GLU A 145 -10.53 -9.95 -21.28
N ILE A 146 -9.79 -10.69 -20.42
CA ILE A 146 -10.38 -11.71 -19.55
C ILE A 146 -11.34 -11.04 -18.55
N ALA A 147 -10.95 -9.92 -17.93
CA ALA A 147 -11.79 -9.20 -16.98
C ALA A 147 -13.12 -8.75 -17.61
N GLN A 148 -13.11 -8.28 -18.85
CA GLN A 148 -14.35 -7.90 -19.56
C GLN A 148 -15.26 -9.09 -19.90
N LYS A 149 -14.67 -10.25 -20.24
CA LYS A 149 -15.44 -11.44 -20.64
C LYS A 149 -15.94 -12.26 -19.46
N GLN A 150 -15.12 -12.43 -18.44
CA GLN A 150 -15.39 -13.36 -17.33
C GLN A 150 -15.89 -12.64 -16.07
N VAL A 151 -15.68 -11.32 -15.99
CA VAL A 151 -16.06 -10.47 -14.84
C VAL A 151 -15.65 -11.13 -13.52
N PRO A 152 -14.35 -11.35 -13.26
CA PRO A 152 -13.89 -11.98 -12.02
C PRO A 152 -14.28 -11.15 -10.80
N ASP A 153 -14.38 -11.80 -9.65
CA ASP A 153 -14.74 -11.10 -8.42
C ASP A 153 -13.58 -10.27 -7.86
N ILE A 154 -12.35 -10.63 -8.18
CA ILE A 154 -11.14 -9.91 -7.78
C ILE A 154 -10.00 -10.14 -8.78
N ILE A 155 -9.14 -9.14 -8.93
CA ILE A 155 -7.91 -9.20 -9.74
C ILE A 155 -6.71 -9.07 -8.82
N VAL A 156 -5.73 -9.97 -8.97
CA VAL A 156 -4.42 -9.92 -8.33
C VAL A 156 -3.38 -9.80 -9.43
N SER A 157 -2.70 -8.68 -9.53
CA SER A 157 -1.79 -8.39 -10.64
C SER A 157 -0.40 -7.99 -10.16
N ASP A 158 0.62 -8.54 -10.79
CA ASP A 158 1.95 -7.93 -10.71
C ASP A 158 1.94 -6.51 -11.29
N VAL A 159 2.81 -5.67 -10.76
CA VAL A 159 3.00 -4.30 -11.27
C VAL A 159 3.87 -4.31 -12.50
N MET A 160 4.97 -5.07 -12.49
CA MET A 160 6.01 -5.01 -13.51
C MET A 160 5.81 -6.10 -14.57
N MET A 161 5.03 -5.81 -15.59
CA MET A 161 4.76 -6.74 -16.70
C MET A 161 4.98 -6.06 -18.05
N PRO A 162 5.32 -6.85 -19.09
CA PRO A 162 5.40 -6.34 -20.46
C PRO A 162 4.03 -5.96 -21.03
N VAL A 163 4.00 -5.26 -22.16
CA VAL A 163 2.82 -4.86 -22.94
C VAL A 163 1.94 -3.85 -22.20
N MET A 164 1.36 -4.21 -21.07
CA MET A 164 0.56 -3.38 -20.20
C MET A 164 0.88 -3.75 -18.76
N ASN A 165 1.41 -2.80 -18.01
CA ASN A 165 1.78 -3.01 -16.61
C ASN A 165 0.56 -3.02 -15.68
N GLY A 166 0.74 -3.45 -14.41
CA GLY A 166 -0.36 -3.59 -13.45
C GLY A 166 -1.04 -2.27 -13.10
N TYR A 167 -0.34 -1.14 -13.16
CA TYR A 167 -0.94 0.18 -12.95
C TYR A 167 -1.85 0.58 -14.12
N GLU A 168 -1.41 0.35 -15.33
CA GLU A 168 -2.20 0.61 -16.55
C GLU A 168 -3.44 -0.29 -16.58
N LEU A 169 -3.29 -1.56 -16.22
CA LEU A 169 -4.41 -2.49 -16.06
C LEU A 169 -5.41 -1.98 -15.00
N CYS A 170 -4.94 -1.62 -13.81
CA CYS A 170 -5.79 -1.11 -12.74
C CYS A 170 -6.58 0.12 -13.21
N LYS A 171 -5.90 1.09 -13.82
CA LYS A 171 -6.55 2.28 -14.38
C LYS A 171 -7.60 1.91 -15.43
N ALA A 172 -7.29 1.03 -16.39
CA ALA A 172 -8.22 0.59 -17.41
C ALA A 172 -9.46 -0.10 -16.82
N VAL A 173 -9.28 -0.95 -15.78
CA VAL A 173 -10.38 -1.59 -15.05
C VAL A 173 -11.25 -0.53 -14.36
N LYS A 174 -10.66 0.41 -13.63
CA LYS A 174 -11.40 1.44 -12.87
C LYS A 174 -12.12 2.47 -13.75
N GLU A 175 -11.62 2.74 -14.93
CA GLU A 175 -12.26 3.63 -15.91
C GLU A 175 -13.35 2.92 -16.72
N ASN A 176 -13.44 1.61 -16.71
CA ASN A 176 -14.44 0.84 -17.44
C ASN A 176 -15.69 0.60 -16.58
N ILE A 177 -16.83 1.20 -16.95
CA ILE A 177 -18.08 1.14 -16.18
C ILE A 177 -18.54 -0.30 -15.88
N GLY A 178 -18.33 -1.23 -16.81
CA GLY A 178 -18.78 -2.63 -16.66
C GLY A 178 -17.99 -3.43 -15.62
N ILE A 179 -16.73 -3.07 -15.35
CA ILE A 179 -15.82 -3.82 -14.49
C ILE A 179 -15.12 -2.96 -13.42
N SER A 180 -15.42 -1.65 -13.32
CA SER A 180 -14.81 -0.73 -12.36
C SER A 180 -15.02 -1.13 -10.90
N HIS A 181 -16.08 -1.90 -10.64
CA HIS A 181 -16.41 -2.42 -9.32
C HIS A 181 -15.53 -3.61 -8.88
N ILE A 182 -14.73 -4.18 -9.77
CA ILE A 182 -13.83 -5.29 -9.45
C ILE A 182 -12.65 -4.75 -8.63
N PRO A 183 -12.40 -5.27 -7.42
CA PRO A 183 -11.22 -4.89 -6.66
C PRO A 183 -9.94 -5.38 -7.33
N VAL A 184 -8.90 -4.53 -7.29
CA VAL A 184 -7.58 -4.81 -7.85
C VAL A 184 -6.54 -4.76 -6.74
N ILE A 185 -5.85 -5.88 -6.52
CA ILE A 185 -4.69 -6.00 -5.64
C ILE A 185 -3.44 -5.96 -6.50
N LEU A 186 -2.49 -5.07 -6.19
CA LEU A 186 -1.22 -4.97 -6.90
C LEU A 186 -0.09 -5.63 -6.09
N LEU A 187 0.64 -6.53 -6.73
CA LEU A 187 1.84 -7.15 -6.20
C LEU A 187 3.05 -6.29 -6.61
N THR A 188 3.82 -5.79 -5.65
CA THR A 188 4.91 -4.84 -5.92
C THR A 188 6.24 -5.34 -5.39
N ALA A 189 7.36 -4.90 -5.98
CA ALA A 189 8.66 -5.06 -5.37
C ALA A 189 8.76 -4.19 -4.10
N ARG A 190 9.41 -4.71 -3.05
CA ARG A 190 9.41 -4.16 -1.68
C ARG A 190 9.95 -2.73 -1.54
N ASN A 191 10.66 -2.20 -2.54
CA ASN A 191 11.39 -0.93 -2.44
C ASN A 191 10.75 0.22 -3.25
N ASP A 192 9.53 0.06 -3.73
CA ASP A 192 8.92 1.03 -4.63
C ASP A 192 7.81 1.86 -3.95
N GLU A 193 8.19 2.72 -2.99
CA GLU A 193 7.23 3.61 -2.32
C GLU A 193 6.59 4.64 -3.28
N GLN A 194 7.33 5.10 -4.29
CA GLN A 194 6.79 6.06 -5.26
C GLN A 194 5.71 5.41 -6.14
N SER A 195 5.92 4.17 -6.52
CA SER A 195 4.96 3.39 -7.29
C SER A 195 3.71 3.04 -6.46
N ARG A 196 3.84 2.84 -5.14
CA ARG A 196 2.69 2.64 -4.25
C ARG A 196 1.80 3.88 -4.16
N LEU A 197 2.39 5.07 -4.02
CA LEU A 197 1.65 6.34 -4.01
C LEU A 197 0.95 6.60 -5.35
N TYR A 198 1.61 6.28 -6.46
CA TYR A 198 1.01 6.37 -7.79
C TYR A 198 -0.19 5.44 -7.93
N GLY A 199 -0.03 4.21 -7.47
CA GLY A 199 -1.09 3.21 -7.55
C GLY A 199 -2.34 3.56 -6.73
N TYR A 200 -2.21 4.16 -5.54
CA TYR A 200 -3.38 4.66 -4.78
C TYR A 200 -4.13 5.76 -5.55
N LYS A 201 -3.43 6.62 -6.28
CA LYS A 201 -4.06 7.65 -7.13
C LYS A 201 -4.88 7.07 -8.28
N ILE A 202 -4.53 5.88 -8.76
CA ILE A 202 -5.25 5.20 -9.86
C ILE A 202 -6.36 4.26 -9.37
N GLY A 203 -6.59 4.17 -8.05
CA GLY A 203 -7.72 3.45 -7.47
C GLY A 203 -7.48 1.96 -7.20
N ALA A 204 -6.23 1.51 -7.03
CA ALA A 204 -5.98 0.15 -6.55
C ALA A 204 -6.52 -0.05 -5.13
N ASP A 205 -7.14 -1.19 -4.88
CA ASP A 205 -7.82 -1.48 -3.62
C ASP A 205 -6.87 -2.01 -2.55
N ALA A 206 -5.77 -2.65 -2.92
CA ALA A 206 -4.72 -3.09 -2.01
C ALA A 206 -3.37 -3.25 -2.70
N TYR A 207 -2.33 -3.31 -1.88
CA TYR A 207 -0.93 -3.56 -2.28
C TYR A 207 -0.34 -4.66 -1.41
N LEU A 208 0.46 -5.54 -2.03
CA LEU A 208 1.22 -6.56 -1.33
C LEU A 208 2.65 -6.61 -1.87
N GLY A 209 3.63 -6.39 -0.97
CA GLY A 209 5.05 -6.40 -1.34
C GLY A 209 5.59 -7.81 -1.54
N LYS A 210 6.29 -8.06 -2.65
CA LYS A 210 7.06 -9.30 -2.88
C LYS A 210 8.41 -9.22 -2.13
N PRO A 211 8.86 -10.34 -1.44
CA PRO A 211 8.18 -11.62 -1.28
C PRO A 211 7.06 -11.57 -0.24
N PHE A 212 6.01 -12.36 -0.42
CA PHE A 212 4.86 -12.45 0.47
C PHE A 212 4.51 -13.90 0.82
N GLU A 213 3.78 -14.08 1.91
CA GLU A 213 3.20 -15.36 2.31
C GLU A 213 1.82 -15.54 1.68
N ILE A 214 1.48 -16.78 1.28
CA ILE A 214 0.18 -17.08 0.67
C ILE A 214 -0.97 -16.73 1.60
N ASP A 215 -0.85 -17.03 2.89
CA ASP A 215 -1.86 -16.71 3.89
C ASP A 215 -2.14 -15.20 3.97
N THR A 216 -1.11 -14.36 3.82
CA THR A 216 -1.26 -12.91 3.77
C THR A 216 -2.05 -12.48 2.53
N LEU A 217 -1.74 -13.03 1.35
CA LEU A 217 -2.49 -12.77 0.13
C LEU A 217 -3.96 -13.19 0.27
N VAL A 218 -4.22 -14.40 0.79
CA VAL A 218 -5.57 -14.91 1.02
C VAL A 218 -6.38 -14.00 1.95
N LYS A 219 -5.79 -13.56 3.07
CA LYS A 219 -6.46 -12.63 4.00
C LYS A 219 -6.81 -11.30 3.35
N ILE A 220 -5.92 -10.74 2.51
CA ILE A 220 -6.19 -9.50 1.78
C ILE A 220 -7.35 -9.71 0.80
N ILE A 221 -7.35 -10.82 0.05
CA ILE A 221 -8.43 -11.16 -0.88
C ILE A 221 -9.76 -11.29 -0.13
N GLN A 222 -9.80 -12.07 0.96
CA GLN A 222 -11.00 -12.25 1.79
C GLN A 222 -11.55 -10.92 2.29
N ASN A 223 -10.69 -10.05 2.80
CA ASN A 223 -11.09 -8.73 3.30
C ASN A 223 -11.70 -7.86 2.18
N ARG A 224 -11.09 -7.83 0.97
CA ARG A 224 -11.64 -7.04 -0.15
C ARG A 224 -12.96 -7.58 -0.65
N LEU A 225 -13.12 -8.89 -0.73
CA LEU A 225 -14.38 -9.52 -1.13
C LEU A 225 -15.48 -9.29 -0.08
N TYR A 226 -15.16 -9.44 1.21
CA TYR A 226 -16.08 -9.17 2.31
C TYR A 226 -16.59 -7.72 2.29
N ASN A 227 -15.69 -6.76 2.20
CA ASN A 227 -16.06 -5.33 2.15
C ASN A 227 -16.95 -5.01 0.94
N ARG A 228 -16.70 -5.65 -0.21
CA ARG A 228 -17.53 -5.51 -1.40
C ARG A 228 -18.96 -6.04 -1.17
N GLU A 229 -19.11 -7.19 -0.51
CA GLU A 229 -20.44 -7.76 -0.19
C GLU A 229 -21.21 -6.86 0.79
N GLN A 230 -20.55 -6.38 1.85
CA GLN A 230 -21.17 -5.46 2.81
C GLN A 230 -21.67 -4.18 2.12
N THR A 231 -20.90 -3.66 1.19
CA THR A 231 -21.28 -2.48 0.41
C THR A 231 -22.51 -2.77 -0.47
N LYS A 232 -22.59 -3.92 -1.13
CA LYS A 232 -23.76 -4.32 -1.95
C LYS A 232 -25.03 -4.48 -1.10
N GLU A 233 -24.94 -5.16 0.04
CA GLU A 233 -26.06 -5.36 0.96
C GLU A 233 -26.61 -4.02 1.47
N HIS A 234 -25.70 -3.09 1.82
CA HIS A 234 -26.09 -1.77 2.29
C HIS A 234 -26.89 -0.97 1.23
N TYR A 235 -26.47 -1.02 -0.03
CA TYR A 235 -27.20 -0.34 -1.11
C TYR A 235 -28.53 -1.01 -1.48
N GLN A 236 -28.67 -2.32 -1.30
CA GLN A 236 -29.94 -3.01 -1.53
C GLN A 236 -31.00 -2.69 -0.47
N HIS A 237 -30.58 -2.36 0.75
CA HIS A 237 -31.50 -1.99 1.84
C HIS A 237 -31.98 -0.52 1.78
N ILE A 238 -31.29 0.35 1.05
CA ILE A 238 -31.68 1.77 0.89
C ILE A 238 -32.65 1.95 -0.30
N GLY A 239 -32.78 0.96 -1.19
CA GLY A 239 -33.59 1.02 -2.41
C GLY A 239 -35.00 0.40 -2.29
N ASN A 240 -35.41 -0.08 -1.12
CA ASN A 240 -36.75 -0.51 -0.75
C ASN A 240 -37.30 0.44 0.31
#